data_af76d012afb53f29c83377faf285cb12
#
_entry.id   af76d012afb53f29c83377faf285cb12
#
_cell.length_a   1.000
_cell.length_b   1.000
_cell.length_c   1.000
_cell.angle_alpha   90.00
_cell.angle_beta   90.00
_cell.angle_gamma   90.00
#
_symmetry.space_group_name_H-M   'P 1'
#
loop_
_entity.id
_entity.type
_entity.pdbx_description
1 polymer ?
#
loop_
_entity_poly.entity_id
_entity_poly.type
_entity_poly.pdbx_seq_one_letter_code
_entity_poly.pdbx_strand_id
1 'polypeptide(L)'
;MKVYFFSTCIGAAAFADTCVNSIKLLQKEGVQVIFKKDQTCCGQPSFNSGYYEETKKVALHNMNLFKGNEPIILPSGSCTGMMKVDYIELFEGSEYESQAREFSSRIYELSEFLDKVLKVRYEDKGAPTKVTWHSNCHALRTAKCIDSAKNLIRSLSNVEL
;
A
#
# COMPACT_ATOMS: atom_id res chain seq x y z
N MET A 1 -6.58 -14.74 8.60
CA MET A 1 -5.46 -14.36 7.70
C MET A 1 -4.53 -13.42 8.43
N LYS A 2 -3.19 -13.53 8.18
CA LYS A 2 -2.19 -12.60 8.72
C LYS A 2 -1.67 -11.70 7.60
N VAL A 3 -1.39 -10.44 7.91
CA VAL A 3 -0.79 -9.48 6.98
C VAL A 3 0.25 -8.63 7.69
N TYR A 4 1.24 -8.14 6.96
CA TYR A 4 2.09 -7.04 7.40
C TYR A 4 1.42 -5.70 7.08
N PHE A 5 1.65 -4.70 7.93
CA PHE A 5 1.21 -3.33 7.66
C PHE A 5 2.43 -2.41 7.55
N PHE A 6 2.56 -1.76 6.40
CA PHE A 6 3.61 -0.77 6.13
C PHE A 6 3.01 0.63 6.24
N SER A 7 3.32 1.34 7.33
CA SER A 7 2.69 2.64 7.67
C SER A 7 3.10 3.78 6.76
N THR A 8 4.20 3.63 6.03
CA THR A 8 4.89 4.69 5.27
C THR A 8 5.49 5.78 6.16
N CYS A 9 6.55 6.47 5.68
CA CYS A 9 7.20 7.52 6.46
C CYS A 9 6.29 8.73 6.70
N ILE A 10 5.60 9.20 5.66
CA ILE A 10 4.66 10.34 5.78
C ILE A 10 3.40 9.93 6.53
N GLY A 11 2.89 8.71 6.30
CA GLY A 11 1.76 8.18 7.06
C GLY A 11 2.02 8.15 8.55
N ALA A 12 3.17 7.64 8.96
CA ALA A 12 3.53 7.59 10.38
C ALA A 12 3.79 8.99 11.00
N ALA A 13 4.41 9.90 10.24
CA ALA A 13 4.81 11.20 10.76
C ALA A 13 3.69 12.24 10.77
N ALA A 14 2.84 12.29 9.72
CA ALA A 14 1.85 13.35 9.54
C ALA A 14 0.40 12.86 9.56
N PHE A 15 0.16 11.56 9.34
CA PHE A 15 -1.18 10.96 9.24
C PHE A 15 -1.31 9.70 10.10
N ALA A 16 -0.80 9.74 11.33
CA ALA A 16 -0.78 8.59 12.24
C ALA A 16 -2.19 8.00 12.47
N ASP A 17 -3.20 8.86 12.61
CA ASP A 17 -4.59 8.43 12.78
C ASP A 17 -5.10 7.63 11.58
N THR A 18 -4.70 8.00 10.36
CA THR A 18 -5.05 7.25 9.14
C THR A 18 -4.43 5.85 9.18
N CYS A 19 -3.17 5.73 9.60
CA CYS A 19 -2.51 4.43 9.74
C CYS A 19 -3.19 3.57 10.82
N VAL A 20 -3.50 4.15 11.98
CA VAL A 20 -4.19 3.46 13.08
C VAL A 20 -5.58 3.01 12.63
N ASN A 21 -6.34 3.87 11.96
CA ASN A 21 -7.69 3.54 11.47
C ASN A 21 -7.64 2.46 10.37
N SER A 22 -6.60 2.46 9.52
CA SER A 22 -6.38 1.40 8.53
C SER A 22 -6.15 0.04 9.20
N ILE A 23 -5.34 0.01 10.26
CA ILE A 23 -5.11 -1.21 11.06
C ILE A 23 -6.41 -1.67 11.71
N LYS A 24 -7.15 -0.77 12.36
CA LYS A 24 -8.46 -1.09 12.99
C LYS A 24 -9.45 -1.63 11.98
N LEU A 25 -9.48 -1.06 10.77
CA LEU A 25 -10.35 -1.51 9.69
C LEU A 25 -10.02 -2.95 9.28
N LEU A 26 -8.74 -3.27 9.06
CA LEU A 26 -8.29 -4.62 8.75
C LEU A 26 -8.65 -5.61 9.88
N GLN A 27 -8.45 -5.20 11.14
CA GLN A 27 -8.78 -6.02 12.31
C GLN A 27 -10.29 -6.27 12.43
N LYS A 28 -11.13 -5.27 12.11
CA LYS A 28 -12.60 -5.42 12.07
C LYS A 28 -13.02 -6.47 11.05
N GLU A 29 -12.29 -6.59 9.93
CA GLU A 29 -12.52 -7.62 8.92
C GLU A 29 -11.86 -8.98 9.27
N GLY A 30 -11.45 -9.19 10.52
CA GLY A 30 -10.89 -10.45 11.01
C GLY A 30 -9.44 -10.71 10.58
N VAL A 31 -8.71 -9.67 10.12
CA VAL A 31 -7.32 -9.79 9.71
C VAL A 31 -6.39 -9.55 10.89
N GLN A 32 -5.46 -10.46 11.13
CA GLN A 32 -4.38 -10.27 12.10
C GLN A 32 -3.28 -9.42 11.49
N VAL A 33 -3.09 -8.22 12.02
CA VAL A 33 -2.09 -7.26 11.52
C VAL A 33 -0.78 -7.38 12.29
N ILE A 34 0.32 -7.56 11.58
CA ILE A 34 1.69 -7.57 12.09
C ILE A 34 2.35 -6.24 11.73
N PHE A 35 2.76 -5.49 12.75
CA PHE A 35 3.46 -4.22 12.59
C PHE A 35 4.95 -4.38 12.90
N LYS A 36 5.81 -3.98 11.95
CA LYS A 36 7.27 -3.99 12.11
C LYS A 36 7.75 -2.59 12.47
N LYS A 37 8.35 -2.42 13.65
CA LYS A 37 8.78 -1.09 14.15
C LYS A 37 9.96 -0.52 13.35
N ASP A 38 10.81 -1.39 12.81
CA ASP A 38 12.03 -0.99 12.10
C ASP A 38 11.81 -0.69 10.61
N GLN A 39 10.56 -0.59 10.17
CA GLN A 39 10.25 -0.18 8.80
C GLN A 39 10.68 1.26 8.54
N THR A 40 11.13 1.53 7.31
CA THR A 40 11.65 2.83 6.92
C THR A 40 10.78 3.49 5.82
N CYS A 41 11.31 4.50 5.14
CA CYS A 41 10.71 5.00 3.90
C CYS A 41 10.68 3.91 2.81
N CYS A 42 9.74 3.96 1.89
CA CYS A 42 9.74 3.09 0.69
C CYS A 42 10.87 3.41 -0.30
N GLY A 43 11.54 4.55 -0.15
CA GLY A 43 12.62 4.97 -1.05
C GLY A 43 12.17 5.80 -2.26
N GLN A 44 10.87 6.05 -2.44
CA GLN A 44 10.38 6.80 -3.62
C GLN A 44 11.02 8.19 -3.78
N PRO A 45 11.22 9.02 -2.74
CA PRO A 45 11.86 10.32 -2.92
C PRO A 45 13.28 10.24 -3.48
N SER A 46 14.09 9.31 -2.99
CA SER A 46 15.46 9.10 -3.49
C SER A 46 15.45 8.51 -4.90
N PHE A 47 14.54 7.56 -5.19
CA PHE A 47 14.36 6.98 -6.52
C PHE A 47 14.02 8.05 -7.56
N ASN A 48 13.01 8.90 -7.29
CA ASN A 48 12.59 9.97 -8.16
C ASN A 48 13.66 11.06 -8.38
N SER A 49 14.61 11.15 -7.45
CA SER A 49 15.74 12.09 -7.51
C SER A 49 17.00 11.48 -8.15
N GLY A 50 16.94 10.22 -8.59
CA GLY A 50 18.04 9.52 -9.26
C GLY A 50 19.10 8.92 -8.33
N TYR A 51 18.86 8.92 -7.01
CA TYR A 51 19.75 8.31 -6.00
C TYR A 51 19.48 6.81 -5.87
N TYR A 52 19.75 6.06 -6.94
CA TYR A 52 19.38 4.64 -7.02
C TYR A 52 20.14 3.77 -6.03
N GLU A 53 21.41 4.02 -5.78
CA GLU A 53 22.20 3.22 -4.84
C GLU A 53 21.74 3.39 -3.38
N GLU A 54 21.36 4.60 -2.98
CA GLU A 54 20.77 4.87 -1.68
C GLU A 54 19.37 4.24 -1.58
N THR A 55 18.62 4.28 -2.68
CA THR A 55 17.30 3.65 -2.76
C THR A 55 17.40 2.12 -2.63
N LYS A 56 18.39 1.48 -3.27
CA LYS A 56 18.64 0.04 -3.12
C LYS A 56 18.88 -0.36 -1.67
N LYS A 57 19.66 0.43 -0.92
CA LYS A 57 19.93 0.17 0.51
C LYS A 57 18.64 0.18 1.33
N VAL A 58 17.79 1.18 1.11
CA VAL A 58 16.48 1.30 1.78
C VAL A 58 15.55 0.15 1.38
N ALA A 59 15.50 -0.19 0.11
CA ALA A 59 14.68 -1.27 -0.41
C ALA A 59 15.12 -2.64 0.15
N LEU A 60 16.42 -2.94 0.16
CA LEU A 60 16.97 -4.17 0.75
C LEU A 60 16.65 -4.28 2.24
N HIS A 61 16.75 -3.17 3.00
CA HIS A 61 16.36 -3.16 4.39
C HIS A 61 14.89 -3.58 4.56
N ASN A 62 13.97 -2.96 3.82
CA ASN A 62 12.55 -3.29 3.90
C ASN A 62 12.25 -4.73 3.43
N MET A 63 12.82 -5.18 2.31
CA MET A 63 12.66 -6.54 1.84
C MET A 63 13.13 -7.58 2.88
N ASN A 64 14.24 -7.31 3.58
CA ASN A 64 14.74 -8.16 4.64
C ASN A 64 13.89 -8.13 5.92
N LEU A 65 13.27 -6.98 6.22
CA LEU A 65 12.41 -6.82 7.39
C LEU A 65 11.07 -7.57 7.23
N PHE A 66 10.50 -7.54 6.04
CA PHE A 66 9.21 -8.15 5.71
C PHE A 66 9.35 -9.53 5.06
N LYS A 67 10.25 -10.36 5.58
CA LYS A 67 10.39 -11.77 5.16
C LYS A 67 9.15 -12.56 5.52
N GLY A 68 8.83 -13.57 4.70
CA GLY A 68 7.67 -14.45 4.85
C GLY A 68 6.76 -14.37 3.63
N ASN A 69 5.58 -14.98 3.73
CA ASN A 69 4.63 -15.09 2.62
C ASN A 69 3.38 -14.21 2.82
N GLU A 70 3.31 -13.49 3.95
CA GLU A 70 2.16 -12.68 4.28
C GLU A 70 2.06 -11.47 3.34
N PRO A 71 0.83 -11.09 2.90
CA PRO A 71 0.61 -9.85 2.19
C PRO A 71 1.09 -8.63 2.99
N ILE A 72 1.57 -7.62 2.29
CA ILE A 72 2.05 -6.36 2.87
C ILE A 72 1.08 -5.26 2.43
N ILE A 73 0.40 -4.65 3.37
CA ILE A 73 -0.66 -3.68 3.13
C ILE A 73 -0.16 -2.27 3.39
N LEU A 74 -0.38 -1.37 2.42
CA LEU A 74 0.01 0.04 2.48
C LEU A 74 -1.20 0.96 2.33
N PRO A 75 -1.37 1.98 3.19
CA PRO A 75 -2.41 3.00 3.04
C PRO A 75 -1.94 4.16 2.12
N SER A 76 -1.18 3.86 1.08
CA SER A 76 -0.56 4.87 0.21
C SER A 76 -0.29 4.32 -1.18
N GLY A 77 -0.98 4.85 -2.19
CA GLY A 77 -0.82 4.43 -3.57
C GLY A 77 0.57 4.76 -4.16
N SER A 78 1.25 5.81 -3.67
CA SER A 78 2.59 6.14 -4.15
C SER A 78 3.65 5.16 -3.64
N CYS A 79 3.61 4.83 -2.35
CA CYS A 79 4.50 3.81 -1.79
C CYS A 79 4.18 2.42 -2.35
N THR A 80 2.91 2.13 -2.64
CA THR A 80 2.51 0.89 -3.32
C THR A 80 3.15 0.79 -4.70
N GLY A 81 3.11 1.84 -5.50
CA GLY A 81 3.77 1.85 -6.82
C GLY A 81 5.27 1.57 -6.70
N MET A 82 5.95 2.29 -5.80
CA MET A 82 7.37 2.11 -5.55
C MET A 82 7.72 0.66 -5.18
N MET A 83 7.04 0.08 -4.20
CA MET A 83 7.37 -1.25 -3.68
C MET A 83 6.85 -2.39 -4.56
N LYS A 84 5.77 -2.17 -5.32
CA LYS A 84 5.14 -3.19 -6.17
C LYS A 84 5.74 -3.25 -7.57
N VAL A 85 6.21 -2.12 -8.09
CA VAL A 85 6.68 -2.00 -9.48
C VAL A 85 8.13 -1.52 -9.54
N ASP A 86 8.43 -0.35 -8.97
CA ASP A 86 9.74 0.28 -9.16
C ASP A 86 10.88 -0.51 -8.46
N TYR A 87 10.59 -1.29 -7.41
CA TYR A 87 11.60 -2.19 -6.83
C TYR A 87 12.04 -3.28 -7.82
N ILE A 88 11.15 -3.77 -8.68
CA ILE A 88 11.51 -4.75 -9.70
C ILE A 88 12.50 -4.14 -10.70
N GLU A 89 12.20 -2.93 -11.17
CA GLU A 89 13.07 -2.17 -12.07
C GLU A 89 14.41 -1.83 -11.39
N LEU A 90 14.38 -1.38 -10.13
CA LEU A 90 15.57 -0.99 -9.36
C LEU A 90 16.58 -2.13 -9.21
N PHE A 91 16.12 -3.38 -9.16
CA PHE A 91 16.96 -4.56 -8.98
C PHE A 91 17.09 -5.42 -10.24
N GLU A 92 16.60 -4.97 -11.38
CA GLU A 92 16.72 -5.69 -12.66
C GLU A 92 18.18 -6.03 -12.98
N GLY A 93 18.44 -7.30 -13.32
CA GLY A 93 19.79 -7.81 -13.63
C GLY A 93 20.73 -7.95 -12.43
N SER A 94 20.27 -7.68 -11.19
CA SER A 94 21.06 -7.86 -9.98
C SER A 94 20.80 -9.22 -9.29
N GLU A 95 21.67 -9.59 -8.36
CA GLU A 95 21.47 -10.79 -7.51
C GLU A 95 20.18 -10.72 -6.66
N TYR A 96 19.61 -9.53 -6.45
CA TYR A 96 18.40 -9.30 -5.65
C TYR A 96 17.10 -9.27 -6.47
N GLU A 97 17.16 -9.42 -7.79
CA GLU A 97 15.98 -9.34 -8.66
C GLU A 97 14.87 -10.33 -8.25
N SER A 98 15.25 -11.59 -8.00
CA SER A 98 14.28 -12.61 -7.58
C SER A 98 13.62 -12.27 -6.25
N GLN A 99 14.39 -11.75 -5.30
CA GLN A 99 13.86 -11.29 -4.00
C GLN A 99 12.92 -10.09 -4.16
N ALA A 100 13.27 -9.14 -5.04
CA ALA A 100 12.44 -7.98 -5.32
C ALA A 100 11.11 -8.39 -5.97
N ARG A 101 11.12 -9.31 -6.93
CA ARG A 101 9.90 -9.83 -7.58
C ARG A 101 9.00 -10.57 -6.58
N GLU A 102 9.57 -11.44 -5.73
CA GLU A 102 8.81 -12.12 -4.67
C GLU A 102 8.19 -11.15 -3.69
N PHE A 103 8.98 -10.21 -3.17
CA PHE A 103 8.51 -9.17 -2.26
C PHE A 103 7.40 -8.33 -2.88
N SER A 104 7.59 -7.84 -4.10
CA SER A 104 6.64 -7.00 -4.84
C SER A 104 5.30 -7.70 -5.11
N SER A 105 5.31 -9.03 -5.28
CA SER A 105 4.10 -9.82 -5.50
C SER A 105 3.14 -9.82 -4.30
N ARG A 106 3.63 -9.51 -3.11
CA ARG A 106 2.89 -9.47 -1.85
C ARG A 106 2.36 -8.07 -1.49
N ILE A 107 2.69 -7.04 -2.29
CA ILE A 107 2.34 -5.65 -2.03
C ILE A 107 0.90 -5.36 -2.48
N TYR A 108 0.11 -4.82 -1.57
CA TYR A 108 -1.27 -4.38 -1.82
C TYR A 108 -1.50 -2.97 -1.28
N GLU A 109 -2.13 -2.14 -2.08
CA GLU A 109 -2.75 -0.92 -1.55
C GLU A 109 -3.98 -1.32 -0.71
N LEU A 110 -4.25 -0.57 0.37
CA LEU A 110 -5.31 -0.90 1.33
C LEU A 110 -6.67 -1.13 0.66
N SER A 111 -7.10 -0.22 -0.22
CA SER A 111 -8.39 -0.34 -0.91
C SER A 111 -8.39 -1.53 -1.87
N GLU A 112 -7.27 -1.82 -2.53
CA GLU A 112 -7.11 -3.00 -3.37
C GLU A 112 -7.30 -4.29 -2.57
N PHE A 113 -6.70 -4.35 -1.38
CA PHE A 113 -6.82 -5.51 -0.51
C PHE A 113 -8.26 -5.69 0.01
N LEU A 114 -8.90 -4.61 0.45
CA LEU A 114 -10.29 -4.62 0.92
C LEU A 114 -11.26 -5.05 -0.19
N ASP A 115 -11.12 -4.51 -1.41
CA ASP A 115 -12.04 -4.77 -2.51
C ASP A 115 -11.83 -6.15 -3.14
N LYS A 116 -10.56 -6.50 -3.49
CA LYS A 116 -10.26 -7.70 -4.30
C LYS A 116 -10.01 -8.95 -3.46
N VAL A 117 -9.39 -8.82 -2.28
CA VAL A 117 -9.01 -9.95 -1.44
C VAL A 117 -10.09 -10.24 -0.40
N LEU A 118 -10.45 -9.24 0.40
CA LEU A 118 -11.47 -9.40 1.45
C LEU A 118 -12.90 -9.28 0.89
N LYS A 119 -13.09 -8.61 -0.26
CA LYS A 119 -14.38 -8.39 -0.93
C LYS A 119 -15.42 -7.74 -0.01
N VAL A 120 -14.96 -6.78 0.80
CA VAL A 120 -15.81 -6.11 1.78
C VAL A 120 -16.91 -5.28 1.11
N ARG A 121 -18.05 -5.21 1.77
CA ARG A 121 -19.16 -4.30 1.41
C ARG A 121 -19.72 -3.75 2.71
N TYR A 122 -19.86 -2.44 2.77
CA TYR A 122 -20.29 -1.74 3.97
C TYR A 122 -21.73 -1.24 3.80
N GLU A 123 -22.53 -1.40 4.85
CA GLU A 123 -23.82 -0.73 4.94
C GLU A 123 -23.58 0.78 5.12
N ASP A 124 -24.13 1.57 4.21
CA ASP A 124 -24.01 3.02 4.28
C ASP A 124 -25.10 3.61 5.18
N LYS A 125 -24.68 4.25 6.28
CA LYS A 125 -25.56 4.93 7.25
C LYS A 125 -25.37 6.45 7.21
N GLY A 126 -24.60 6.95 6.22
CA GLY A 126 -24.31 8.36 6.06
C GLY A 126 -25.46 9.14 5.42
N ALA A 127 -25.38 10.48 5.50
CA ALA A 127 -26.23 11.36 4.74
C ALA A 127 -25.84 11.35 3.25
N PRO A 128 -26.77 11.64 2.33
CA PRO A 128 -26.48 11.78 0.92
C PRO A 128 -25.34 12.76 0.67
N THR A 129 -24.29 12.32 -0.02
CA THR A 129 -23.06 13.08 -0.23
C THR A 129 -22.56 12.93 -1.66
N LYS A 130 -22.16 14.04 -2.30
CA LYS A 130 -21.44 14.02 -3.56
C LYS A 130 -19.95 14.16 -3.31
N VAL A 131 -19.17 13.29 -3.96
CA VAL A 131 -17.71 13.31 -3.85
C VAL A 131 -17.07 13.32 -5.23
N THR A 132 -15.84 13.81 -5.31
CA THR A 132 -15.01 13.68 -6.50
C THR A 132 -13.69 12.98 -6.16
N TRP A 133 -13.12 12.31 -7.13
CA TRP A 133 -11.88 11.55 -6.96
C TRP A 133 -10.71 12.26 -7.66
N HIS A 134 -9.65 12.50 -6.90
CA HIS A 134 -8.37 12.91 -7.45
C HIS A 134 -7.35 11.78 -7.27
N SER A 135 -6.86 11.22 -8.38
CA SER A 135 -5.85 10.15 -8.35
C SER A 135 -4.45 10.72 -8.20
N ASN A 136 -3.66 10.19 -7.29
CA ASN A 136 -2.23 10.46 -7.35
C ASN A 136 -1.59 9.71 -8.56
N CYS A 137 -0.52 10.30 -9.12
CA CYS A 137 0.08 9.82 -10.37
C CYS A 137 0.59 8.37 -10.28
N HIS A 138 1.22 8.02 -9.16
CA HIS A 138 1.83 6.70 -8.96
C HIS A 138 0.78 5.59 -8.79
N ALA A 139 -0.31 5.86 -8.04
CA ALA A 139 -1.42 4.92 -7.91
C ALA A 139 -2.13 4.69 -9.25
N LEU A 140 -2.26 5.76 -10.06
CA LEU A 140 -2.93 5.71 -11.35
C LEU A 140 -2.09 5.01 -12.42
N ARG A 141 -0.83 5.42 -12.57
CA ARG A 141 0.01 5.05 -13.74
C ARG A 141 0.88 3.84 -13.46
N THR A 142 1.45 3.74 -12.27
CA THR A 142 2.42 2.70 -11.88
C THR A 142 1.71 1.54 -11.17
N ALA A 143 1.13 1.76 -10.00
CA ALA A 143 0.46 0.70 -9.23
C ALA A 143 -0.86 0.21 -9.85
N LYS A 144 -1.55 1.06 -10.62
CA LYS A 144 -2.86 0.78 -11.26
C LYS A 144 -3.91 0.26 -10.26
N CYS A 145 -3.95 0.84 -9.05
CA CYS A 145 -4.78 0.37 -7.93
C CYS A 145 -5.97 1.28 -7.59
N ILE A 146 -6.26 2.32 -8.39
CA ILE A 146 -7.30 3.31 -8.08
C ILE A 146 -8.73 2.79 -8.22
N ASP A 147 -8.97 1.79 -9.07
CA ASP A 147 -10.32 1.30 -9.34
C ASP A 147 -10.96 0.70 -8.10
N SER A 148 -10.19 0.00 -7.27
CA SER A 148 -10.68 -0.60 -6.03
C SER A 148 -11.20 0.45 -5.05
N ALA A 149 -10.50 1.58 -4.89
CA ALA A 149 -10.98 2.67 -4.04
C ALA A 149 -12.30 3.26 -4.57
N LYS A 150 -12.41 3.47 -5.89
CA LYS A 150 -13.65 3.93 -6.53
C LYS A 150 -14.78 2.91 -6.39
N ASN A 151 -14.49 1.61 -6.51
CA ASN A 151 -15.47 0.54 -6.32
C ASN A 151 -16.04 0.53 -4.90
N LEU A 152 -15.16 0.69 -3.90
CA LEU A 152 -15.59 0.79 -2.50
C LEU A 152 -16.47 2.02 -2.25
N ILE A 153 -16.11 3.20 -2.80
CA ILE A 153 -16.93 4.41 -2.70
C ILE A 153 -18.29 4.21 -3.39
N ARG A 154 -18.31 3.67 -4.62
CA ARG A 154 -19.55 3.43 -5.36
C ARG A 154 -20.44 2.36 -4.74
N SER A 155 -19.91 1.51 -3.85
CA SER A 155 -20.70 0.54 -3.12
C SER A 155 -21.52 1.14 -1.97
N LEU A 156 -21.26 2.40 -1.61
CA LEU A 156 -21.99 3.15 -0.59
C LEU A 156 -23.26 3.76 -1.23
N SER A 157 -24.43 3.45 -0.68
CA SER A 157 -25.73 3.79 -1.29
C SER A 157 -26.04 5.29 -1.28
N ASN A 158 -25.48 6.04 -0.32
CA ASN A 158 -25.72 7.47 -0.17
C ASN A 158 -24.58 8.34 -0.75
N VAL A 159 -23.63 7.73 -1.50
CA VAL A 159 -22.48 8.45 -2.07
C VAL A 159 -22.57 8.44 -3.60
N GLU A 160 -22.57 9.63 -4.19
CA GLU A 160 -22.47 9.87 -5.63
C GLU A 160 -21.01 10.26 -5.95
N LEU A 161 -20.28 9.45 -6.78
CA LEU A 161 -18.89 9.67 -7.22
C LEU A 161 -18.87 10.11 -8.68
#